data_61634b9b4ebe311a277a79cf698d7a0c
#
_entry.id   61634b9b4ebe311a277a79cf698d7a0c
#
_cell.length_a   1.000
_cell.length_b   1.000
_cell.length_c   1.000
_cell.angle_alpha   90.00
_cell.angle_beta   90.00
_cell.angle_gamma   90.00
#
_symmetry.space_group_name_H-M   'P 1'
#
loop_
_entity.id
_entity.type
_entity.pdbx_description
1 polymer ?
#
loop_
_entity_poly.entity_id
_entity_poly.type
_entity_poly.pdbx_seq_one_letter_code
_entity_poly.pdbx_strand_id
1 'polypeptide(L)'
;VPAILSRSARLSAVVAGALALALVASPAPLALGGGAGPPASDPWVAPVAGDLVVLRPFLPPDQDWLAGHRGVDLGASPGAAVVAPDAGVVTFVGTVVDRGVVVVLHDDGLRTSLEPVAGSVGPGTRVARGEVVGTLESGPDGGGGAAAGHCVPASCLHWGVRRGEHYLDPLALLAPREPIVLLPLR
;
A
#
# COMPACT_ATOMS: atom_id res chain seq x y z
N VAL A 1 -49.17 35.41 -53.39
CA VAL A 1 -49.10 36.85 -53.68
C VAL A 1 -49.94 37.64 -52.71
N PRO A 2 -49.62 38.74 -52.12
CA PRO A 2 -48.41 39.58 -51.93
C PRO A 2 -48.21 39.82 -50.41
N ALA A 3 -47.36 40.58 -49.87
CA ALA A 3 -46.75 41.88 -50.14
C ALA A 3 -45.65 42.19 -49.11
N ILE A 4 -44.69 42.86 -49.58
CA ILE A 4 -43.57 43.56 -48.94
C ILE A 4 -44.07 44.63 -47.99
N LEU A 5 -43.46 44.82 -46.84
CA LEU A 5 -43.37 46.12 -46.18
C LEU A 5 -42.07 46.21 -45.37
N SER A 6 -41.21 47.01 -45.93
CA SER A 6 -40.02 47.67 -45.40
C SER A 6 -40.36 48.58 -44.20
N ARG A 7 -39.54 48.49 -43.11
CA ARG A 7 -39.42 49.65 -42.20
C ARG A 7 -37.98 49.76 -41.68
N SER A 8 -37.40 50.82 -42.18
CA SER A 8 -36.16 51.43 -41.73
C SER A 8 -36.27 51.84 -40.24
N ALA A 9 -35.31 51.53 -39.43
CA ALA A 9 -35.17 52.05 -38.08
C ALA A 9 -33.75 52.58 -37.88
N ARG A 10 -33.70 53.75 -37.39
CA ARG A 10 -32.62 54.71 -37.28
C ARG A 10 -31.45 54.24 -36.37
N LEU A 11 -30.22 54.55 -36.82
CA LEU A 11 -29.01 54.54 -35.97
C LEU A 11 -29.15 55.64 -34.89
N SER A 12 -28.98 55.21 -33.62
CA SER A 12 -28.67 56.16 -32.56
C SER A 12 -27.30 55.77 -32.03
N ALA A 13 -26.31 56.60 -32.28
CA ALA A 13 -24.97 56.46 -31.71
C ALA A 13 -25.01 56.95 -30.26
N VAL A 14 -24.68 56.03 -29.35
CA VAL A 14 -24.38 56.32 -27.93
C VAL A 14 -22.87 56.24 -27.75
N VAL A 15 -22.25 57.39 -27.53
CA VAL A 15 -20.84 57.51 -27.11
C VAL A 15 -20.78 57.16 -25.65
N ALA A 16 -20.23 56.02 -25.32
CA ALA A 16 -19.92 55.64 -23.96
C ALA A 16 -18.43 55.87 -23.71
N GLY A 17 -18.13 56.82 -22.81
CA GLY A 17 -16.78 57.12 -22.38
C GLY A 17 -16.16 55.95 -21.59
N ALA A 18 -15.00 55.51 -22.00
CA ALA A 18 -14.22 54.52 -21.31
C ALA A 18 -13.47 55.14 -20.12
N LEU A 19 -13.92 54.84 -18.91
CA LEU A 19 -13.20 55.16 -17.69
C LEU A 19 -12.17 54.04 -17.45
N ALA A 20 -10.89 54.29 -17.75
CA ALA A 20 -9.81 53.36 -17.50
C ALA A 20 -9.48 53.30 -15.99
N LEU A 21 -9.93 52.23 -15.32
CA LEU A 21 -9.54 51.93 -13.96
C LEU A 21 -8.20 51.21 -13.99
N ALA A 22 -7.11 51.87 -13.62
CA ALA A 22 -5.80 51.29 -13.48
C ALA A 22 -5.80 50.38 -12.22
N LEU A 23 -5.86 49.07 -12.39
CA LEU A 23 -5.59 48.11 -11.33
C LEU A 23 -4.08 48.08 -11.05
N VAL A 24 -3.68 48.64 -9.91
CA VAL A 24 -2.34 48.45 -9.34
C VAL A 24 -2.27 47.04 -8.79
N ALA A 25 -1.65 46.12 -9.54
CA ALA A 25 -1.36 44.80 -9.07
C ALA A 25 -0.20 44.84 -8.06
N SER A 26 -0.49 44.69 -6.78
CA SER A 26 0.54 44.46 -5.74
C SER A 26 1.21 43.11 -5.97
N PRO A 27 2.54 43.04 -6.01
CA PRO A 27 3.22 41.73 -6.05
C PRO A 27 2.99 41.00 -4.73
N ALA A 28 2.33 39.84 -4.80
CA ALA A 28 2.24 38.93 -3.64
C ALA A 28 3.64 38.40 -3.30
N PRO A 29 4.03 38.32 -2.01
CA PRO A 29 5.29 37.71 -1.62
C PRO A 29 5.28 36.24 -2.03
N LEU A 30 6.29 35.82 -2.82
CA LEU A 30 6.61 34.41 -3.05
C LEU A 30 7.01 33.82 -1.69
N ALA A 31 6.08 33.15 -1.03
CA ALA A 31 6.42 32.27 0.07
C ALA A 31 7.30 31.16 -0.48
N LEU A 32 8.60 31.20 -0.16
CA LEU A 32 9.48 30.05 -0.27
C LEU A 32 8.89 28.97 0.64
N GLY A 33 8.04 28.11 0.07
CA GLY A 33 7.56 26.91 0.74
C GLY A 33 8.76 26.05 1.06
N GLY A 34 9.18 26.06 2.33
CA GLY A 34 10.11 25.07 2.85
C GLY A 34 9.50 23.71 2.54
N GLY A 35 10.15 22.96 1.66
CA GLY A 35 9.76 21.60 1.31
C GLY A 35 9.78 20.76 2.57
N ALA A 36 8.63 20.58 3.20
CA ALA A 36 8.46 19.47 4.13
C ALA A 36 8.77 18.21 3.30
N GLY A 37 9.80 17.46 3.70
CA GLY A 37 10.04 16.14 3.16
C GLY A 37 8.76 15.31 3.22
N PRO A 38 8.62 14.28 2.39
CA PRO A 38 7.46 13.41 2.46
C PRO A 38 7.26 12.98 3.92
N PRO A 39 6.02 13.00 4.44
CA PRO A 39 5.77 12.57 5.81
C PRO A 39 6.33 11.16 5.98
N ALA A 40 7.01 10.93 7.10
CA ALA A 40 7.45 9.59 7.46
C ALA A 40 6.22 8.68 7.40
N SER A 41 6.29 7.65 6.58
CA SER A 41 5.19 6.68 6.50
C SER A 41 5.02 6.04 7.88
N ASP A 42 3.78 5.96 8.34
CA ASP A 42 3.47 5.23 9.57
C ASP A 42 4.07 3.81 9.52
N PRO A 43 4.51 3.26 10.66
CA PRO A 43 5.02 1.90 10.69
C PRO A 43 3.96 0.91 10.23
N TRP A 44 4.40 -0.17 9.61
CA TRP A 44 3.53 -1.27 9.24
C TRP A 44 2.94 -1.95 10.48
N VAL A 45 1.85 -2.68 10.29
CA VAL A 45 1.28 -3.52 11.37
C VAL A 45 1.60 -4.99 11.12
N ALA A 46 1.69 -5.77 12.19
CA ALA A 46 1.80 -7.22 12.06
C ALA A 46 0.55 -7.78 11.36
N PRO A 47 0.71 -8.73 10.42
CA PRO A 47 -0.41 -9.28 9.67
C PRO A 47 -1.31 -10.21 10.49
N VAL A 48 -0.98 -10.51 11.73
CA VAL A 48 -1.78 -11.26 12.70
C VAL A 48 -1.94 -10.46 13.99
N ALA A 49 -3.09 -10.60 14.64
CA ALA A 49 -3.39 -9.90 15.89
C ALA A 49 -2.74 -10.61 17.11
N GLY A 50 -2.55 -9.86 18.19
CA GLY A 50 -2.02 -10.36 19.46
C GLY A 50 -0.52 -10.15 19.62
N ASP A 51 0.08 -10.85 20.58
CA ASP A 51 1.51 -10.78 20.80
C ASP A 51 2.29 -11.37 19.62
N LEU A 52 3.30 -10.65 19.19
CA LEU A 52 4.13 -11.06 18.06
C LEU A 52 5.06 -12.20 18.46
N VAL A 53 4.67 -13.42 18.13
CA VAL A 53 5.49 -14.61 18.38
C VAL A 53 6.21 -14.99 17.09
N VAL A 54 7.51 -14.76 17.03
CA VAL A 54 8.34 -15.15 15.88
C VAL A 54 8.83 -16.59 16.08
N LEU A 55 8.31 -17.53 15.30
CA LEU A 55 8.71 -18.94 15.34
C LEU A 55 9.96 -19.18 14.51
N ARG A 56 10.09 -18.46 13.38
CA ARG A 56 11.27 -18.54 12.51
C ARG A 56 11.61 -17.17 11.97
N PRO A 57 12.81 -16.64 12.21
CA PRO A 57 13.21 -15.33 11.75
C PRO A 57 13.55 -15.31 10.25
N PHE A 58 13.63 -14.10 9.69
CA PHE A 58 14.18 -13.85 8.37
C PHE A 58 15.65 -14.28 8.32
N LEU A 59 15.99 -15.10 7.32
CA LEU A 59 17.34 -15.61 7.09
C LEU A 59 17.56 -15.70 5.57
N PRO A 60 17.91 -14.58 4.93
CA PRO A 60 18.08 -14.56 3.49
C PRO A 60 19.25 -15.45 3.07
N PRO A 61 19.16 -16.15 1.93
CA PRO A 61 20.29 -16.91 1.41
C PRO A 61 21.38 -15.97 0.91
N ASP A 62 22.64 -16.46 0.93
CA ASP A 62 23.78 -15.72 0.38
C ASP A 62 23.65 -15.46 -1.14
N GLN A 63 22.88 -16.31 -1.83
CA GLN A 63 22.56 -16.19 -3.25
C GLN A 63 21.09 -16.57 -3.47
N ASP A 64 20.43 -15.95 -4.46
CA ASP A 64 18.98 -16.06 -4.65
C ASP A 64 18.48 -17.50 -4.87
N TRP A 65 19.32 -18.40 -5.38
CA TRP A 65 18.97 -19.79 -5.63
C TRP A 65 19.29 -20.75 -4.47
N LEU A 66 19.94 -20.28 -3.43
CA LEU A 66 20.25 -21.09 -2.26
C LEU A 66 19.06 -21.19 -1.30
N ALA A 67 19.12 -22.20 -0.43
CA ALA A 67 18.16 -22.34 0.66
C ALA A 67 18.29 -21.19 1.66
N GLY A 68 17.14 -20.71 2.15
CA GLY A 68 17.05 -19.62 3.13
C GLY A 68 15.61 -19.42 3.55
N HIS A 69 15.36 -18.46 4.44
CA HIS A 69 14.04 -18.05 4.86
C HIS A 69 13.76 -16.62 4.40
N ARG A 70 12.94 -16.46 3.35
CA ARG A 70 12.67 -15.18 2.67
C ARG A 70 11.52 -14.40 3.29
N GLY A 71 11.24 -14.63 4.55
CA GLY A 71 10.21 -13.98 5.34
C GLY A 71 10.37 -14.31 6.80
N VAL A 72 9.33 -14.11 7.58
CA VAL A 72 9.22 -14.51 8.97
C VAL A 72 8.02 -15.43 9.16
N ASP A 73 8.12 -16.39 10.07
CA ASP A 73 6.99 -17.23 10.45
C ASP A 73 6.46 -16.75 11.79
N LEU A 74 5.23 -16.27 11.79
CA LEU A 74 4.53 -15.71 12.93
C LEU A 74 3.55 -16.74 13.50
N GLY A 75 3.69 -17.06 14.78
CA GLY A 75 2.76 -17.94 15.45
C GLY A 75 1.35 -17.37 15.45
N ALA A 76 0.40 -18.14 14.94
CA ALA A 76 -1.00 -17.78 14.92
C ALA A 76 -1.89 -19.02 14.88
N SER A 77 -3.10 -18.93 15.44
CA SER A 77 -4.04 -20.04 15.46
C SER A 77 -4.73 -20.19 14.10
N PRO A 78 -5.04 -21.41 13.65
CA PRO A 78 -5.90 -21.63 12.50
C PRO A 78 -7.21 -20.83 12.61
N GLY A 79 -7.66 -20.24 11.48
CA GLY A 79 -8.84 -19.37 11.44
C GLY A 79 -8.59 -17.94 11.94
N ALA A 80 -7.40 -17.62 12.46
CA ALA A 80 -7.08 -16.25 12.83
C ALA A 80 -7.20 -15.30 11.64
N ALA A 81 -7.72 -14.09 11.88
CA ALA A 81 -7.79 -13.07 10.85
C ALA A 81 -6.38 -12.64 10.43
N VAL A 82 -6.18 -12.55 9.12
CA VAL A 82 -4.95 -12.07 8.50
C VAL A 82 -5.24 -10.72 7.86
N VAL A 83 -4.40 -9.72 8.19
CA VAL A 83 -4.60 -8.34 7.75
C VAL A 83 -3.49 -7.87 6.80
N ALA A 84 -3.79 -6.87 5.99
CA ALA A 84 -2.79 -6.18 5.17
C ALA A 84 -1.83 -5.40 6.09
N PRO A 85 -0.51 -5.64 6.03
CA PRO A 85 0.45 -4.94 6.89
C PRO A 85 0.51 -3.44 6.66
N ASP A 86 0.24 -3.00 5.44
CA ASP A 86 0.10 -1.60 5.06
C ASP A 86 -0.92 -1.47 3.92
N ALA A 87 -1.31 -0.23 3.59
CA ALA A 87 -2.22 0.05 2.49
C ALA A 87 -1.63 -0.40 1.14
N GLY A 88 -2.50 -0.84 0.23
CA GLY A 88 -2.06 -1.32 -1.07
C GLY A 88 -3.18 -1.90 -1.92
N VAL A 89 -2.80 -2.60 -2.98
CA VAL A 89 -3.70 -3.32 -3.86
C VAL A 89 -3.38 -4.80 -3.84
N VAL A 90 -4.39 -5.63 -3.63
CA VAL A 90 -4.26 -7.08 -3.74
C VAL A 90 -3.96 -7.43 -5.19
N THR A 91 -2.84 -8.10 -5.44
CA THR A 91 -2.40 -8.46 -6.80
C THR A 91 -2.56 -9.95 -7.11
N PHE A 92 -2.68 -10.78 -6.07
CA PHE A 92 -2.91 -12.21 -6.22
C PHE A 92 -3.66 -12.76 -5.03
N VAL A 93 -4.61 -13.65 -5.28
CA VAL A 93 -5.27 -14.51 -4.30
C VAL A 93 -5.51 -15.85 -4.97
N GLY A 94 -5.01 -16.92 -4.39
CA GLY A 94 -5.17 -18.25 -4.96
C GLY A 94 -4.30 -19.29 -4.27
N THR A 95 -4.43 -20.54 -4.72
CA THR A 95 -3.62 -21.65 -4.20
C THR A 95 -2.32 -21.75 -4.99
N VAL A 96 -1.21 -21.84 -4.29
CA VAL A 96 0.13 -22.11 -4.85
C VAL A 96 0.59 -23.46 -4.29
N VAL A 97 0.70 -24.44 -5.15
CA VAL A 97 0.96 -25.85 -4.85
C VAL A 97 -0.17 -26.43 -3.98
N ASP A 98 -0.16 -26.22 -2.68
CA ASP A 98 -1.04 -26.87 -1.71
C ASP A 98 -1.58 -25.91 -0.63
N ARG A 99 -1.31 -24.60 -0.74
CA ARG A 99 -1.69 -23.57 0.24
C ARG A 99 -2.19 -22.29 -0.39
N GLY A 100 -3.10 -21.63 0.30
CA GLY A 100 -3.60 -20.32 -0.11
C GLY A 100 -2.55 -19.24 0.09
N VAL A 101 -2.46 -18.33 -0.89
CA VAL A 101 -1.53 -17.20 -0.87
C VAL A 101 -2.29 -15.92 -1.20
N VAL A 102 -2.05 -14.88 -0.42
CA VAL A 102 -2.50 -13.51 -0.70
C VAL A 102 -1.29 -12.63 -0.91
N VAL A 103 -1.28 -11.86 -2.01
CA VAL A 103 -0.19 -10.92 -2.31
C VAL A 103 -0.75 -9.51 -2.41
N VAL A 104 -0.13 -8.58 -1.68
CA VAL A 104 -0.46 -7.15 -1.69
C VAL A 104 0.73 -6.36 -2.22
N LEU A 105 0.50 -5.50 -3.20
CA LEU A 105 1.44 -4.48 -3.65
C LEU A 105 1.11 -3.18 -2.92
N HIS A 106 2.02 -2.73 -2.08
CA HIS A 106 1.88 -1.52 -1.27
C HIS A 106 2.22 -0.25 -2.05
N ASP A 107 1.76 0.89 -1.55
CA ASP A 107 1.91 2.19 -2.22
C ASP A 107 3.38 2.66 -2.29
N ASP A 108 4.24 2.15 -1.41
CA ASP A 108 5.69 2.39 -1.41
C ASP A 108 6.47 1.46 -2.36
N GLY A 109 5.77 0.60 -3.11
CA GLY A 109 6.34 -0.35 -4.06
C GLY A 109 6.85 -1.65 -3.44
N LEU A 110 6.68 -1.86 -2.14
CA LEU A 110 6.92 -3.15 -1.50
C LEU A 110 5.80 -4.13 -1.83
N ARG A 111 6.13 -5.40 -1.86
CA ARG A 111 5.18 -6.49 -2.09
C ARG A 111 5.21 -7.45 -0.93
N THR A 112 4.07 -7.61 -0.26
CA THR A 112 3.84 -8.61 0.77
C THR A 112 3.30 -9.89 0.17
N SER A 113 3.75 -11.04 0.63
CA SER A 113 3.11 -12.35 0.48
C SER A 113 2.76 -12.93 1.85
N LEU A 114 1.54 -13.46 1.97
CA LEU A 114 0.97 -14.03 3.19
C LEU A 114 0.50 -15.46 2.87
N GLU A 115 1.03 -16.45 3.59
CA GLU A 115 0.70 -17.87 3.40
C GLU A 115 0.87 -18.67 4.71
N PRO A 116 0.04 -19.71 4.95
CA PRO A 116 -1.13 -20.13 4.16
C PRO A 116 -2.36 -19.30 4.53
N VAL A 117 -3.05 -18.69 3.56
CA VAL A 117 -4.19 -17.81 3.81
C VAL A 117 -5.35 -18.13 2.87
N ALA A 118 -6.51 -18.43 3.43
CA ALA A 118 -7.78 -18.42 2.71
C ALA A 118 -8.20 -16.97 2.51
N GLY A 119 -7.95 -16.43 1.32
CA GLY A 119 -8.23 -15.02 1.00
C GLY A 119 -9.72 -14.73 0.96
N SER A 120 -10.13 -13.61 1.55
CA SER A 120 -11.51 -13.11 1.56
C SER A 120 -11.77 -11.95 0.62
N VAL A 121 -10.74 -11.46 -0.05
CA VAL A 121 -10.76 -10.35 -1.02
C VAL A 121 -10.25 -10.82 -2.38
N GLY A 122 -10.63 -10.15 -3.46
CA GLY A 122 -10.19 -10.51 -4.81
C GLY A 122 -8.99 -9.69 -5.30
N PRO A 123 -8.27 -10.17 -6.34
CA PRO A 123 -7.27 -9.37 -7.03
C PRO A 123 -7.87 -8.06 -7.56
N GLY A 124 -7.12 -6.96 -7.48
CA GLY A 124 -7.56 -5.61 -7.82
C GLY A 124 -8.24 -4.85 -6.67
N THR A 125 -8.56 -5.51 -5.56
CA THR A 125 -9.13 -4.84 -4.39
C THR A 125 -8.09 -3.96 -3.72
N ARG A 126 -8.45 -2.71 -3.45
CA ARG A 126 -7.66 -1.82 -2.60
C ARG A 126 -7.97 -2.12 -1.15
N VAL A 127 -6.92 -2.23 -0.35
CA VAL A 127 -7.03 -2.50 1.08
C VAL A 127 -6.28 -1.43 1.88
N ALA A 128 -6.82 -1.10 3.05
CA ALA A 128 -6.15 -0.22 4.01
C ALA A 128 -5.19 -1.03 4.89
N ARG A 129 -4.26 -0.33 5.55
CA ARG A 129 -3.43 -0.91 6.61
C ARG A 129 -4.32 -1.49 7.73
N GLY A 130 -4.08 -2.74 8.10
CA GLY A 130 -4.86 -3.46 9.11
C GLY A 130 -6.21 -4.02 8.61
N GLU A 131 -6.54 -3.85 7.34
CA GLU A 131 -7.75 -4.43 6.76
C GLU A 131 -7.63 -5.93 6.56
N VAL A 132 -8.67 -6.68 6.90
CA VAL A 132 -8.67 -8.15 6.79
C VAL A 132 -8.65 -8.56 5.32
N VAL A 133 -7.67 -9.39 4.96
CA VAL A 133 -7.49 -9.94 3.61
C VAL A 133 -7.81 -11.43 3.53
N GLY A 134 -7.96 -12.09 4.66
CA GLY A 134 -8.28 -13.51 4.73
C GLY A 134 -8.19 -14.07 6.14
N THR A 135 -8.14 -15.40 6.23
CA THR A 135 -7.93 -16.13 7.48
C THR A 135 -6.81 -17.15 7.31
N LEU A 136 -6.07 -17.42 8.38
CA LEU A 136 -5.04 -18.45 8.40
C LEU A 136 -5.67 -19.82 8.13
N GLU A 137 -5.18 -20.53 7.13
CA GLU A 137 -5.68 -21.87 6.81
C GLU A 137 -5.36 -22.87 7.89
N SER A 138 -6.24 -23.85 8.05
CA SER A 138 -5.99 -25.04 8.85
C SER A 138 -5.30 -26.09 7.97
N GLY A 139 -4.35 -26.83 8.52
CA GLY A 139 -3.82 -28.01 7.86
C GLY A 139 -4.87 -29.13 7.74
N PRO A 140 -4.66 -30.14 6.88
CA PRO A 140 -5.60 -31.23 6.65
C PRO A 140 -5.97 -32.01 7.94
N ASP A 141 -5.13 -31.97 8.96
CA ASP A 141 -5.35 -32.64 10.24
C ASP A 141 -5.86 -31.69 11.33
N GLY A 142 -6.32 -30.46 10.98
CA GLY A 142 -6.74 -29.44 11.94
C GLY A 142 -5.55 -28.81 12.70
N GLY A 143 -4.34 -29.26 12.45
CA GLY A 143 -3.11 -28.63 12.87
C GLY A 143 -2.69 -27.52 11.91
N GLY A 144 -1.76 -26.67 12.33
CA GLY A 144 -1.38 -25.50 11.57
C GLY A 144 -0.76 -25.81 10.22
N GLY A 145 -1.36 -25.25 9.19
CA GLY A 145 -0.80 -25.10 7.87
C GLY A 145 -0.75 -26.36 7.00
N ALA A 146 -1.38 -26.28 5.85
CA ALA A 146 -1.57 -27.37 4.92
C ALA A 146 -0.31 -27.91 4.27
N ALA A 147 0.66 -27.15 4.04
CA ALA A 147 1.93 -27.67 3.61
C ALA A 147 2.67 -28.15 4.85
N ALA A 148 3.20 -29.34 4.85
CA ALA A 148 4.16 -29.83 5.83
C ALA A 148 5.21 -28.74 6.11
N GLY A 149 4.66 -27.64 6.55
CA GLY A 149 5.31 -26.37 6.71
C GLY A 149 6.29 -26.51 7.83
N HIS A 150 7.24 -25.74 7.72
CA HIS A 150 8.33 -25.51 8.64
C HIS A 150 7.87 -25.18 10.07
N CYS A 151 6.58 -25.02 10.36
CA CYS A 151 6.05 -24.73 11.69
C CYS A 151 5.45 -25.92 12.44
N VAL A 152 5.37 -27.10 11.87
CA VAL A 152 4.79 -28.29 12.52
C VAL A 152 5.56 -28.66 13.79
N PRO A 153 4.88 -28.92 14.92
CA PRO A 153 3.44 -29.07 15.12
C PRO A 153 2.68 -27.75 15.39
N ALA A 154 3.38 -26.60 15.46
CA ALA A 154 2.75 -25.30 15.64
C ALA A 154 2.06 -24.82 14.34
N SER A 155 1.14 -23.87 14.48
CA SER A 155 0.55 -23.15 13.35
C SER A 155 1.21 -21.78 13.19
N CYS A 156 1.49 -21.38 11.96
CA CYS A 156 2.07 -20.07 11.69
C CYS A 156 1.61 -19.47 10.37
N LEU A 157 1.71 -18.15 10.31
CA LEU A 157 1.64 -17.36 9.08
C LEU A 157 3.07 -17.08 8.61
N HIS A 158 3.41 -17.49 7.39
CA HIS A 158 4.60 -17.01 6.71
C HIS A 158 4.31 -15.63 6.11
N TRP A 159 5.12 -14.64 6.45
CA TRP A 159 5.06 -13.28 5.94
C TRP A 159 6.36 -12.92 5.23
N GLY A 160 6.31 -12.85 3.91
CA GLY A 160 7.42 -12.41 3.07
C GLY A 160 7.21 -10.97 2.58
N VAL A 161 8.29 -10.19 2.51
CA VAL A 161 8.28 -8.85 1.91
C VAL A 161 9.43 -8.71 0.93
N ARG A 162 9.16 -8.13 -0.27
CA ARG A 162 10.21 -7.88 -1.26
C ARG A 162 10.03 -6.56 -1.98
N ARG A 163 11.15 -6.01 -2.46
CA ARG A 163 11.21 -4.90 -3.41
C ARG A 163 11.88 -5.40 -4.70
N GLY A 164 11.12 -5.48 -5.79
CA GLY A 164 11.58 -6.19 -6.98
C GLY A 164 11.90 -7.64 -6.64
N GLU A 165 13.14 -8.07 -6.85
CA GLU A 165 13.60 -9.43 -6.55
C GLU A 165 14.26 -9.56 -5.16
N HIS A 166 14.50 -8.47 -4.44
CA HIS A 166 15.18 -8.49 -3.14
C HIS A 166 14.20 -8.63 -1.99
N TYR A 167 14.40 -9.64 -1.16
CA TYR A 167 13.65 -9.86 0.08
C TYR A 167 14.18 -8.99 1.21
N LEU A 168 13.28 -8.54 2.06
CA LEU A 168 13.54 -7.67 3.20
C LEU A 168 13.04 -8.36 4.47
N ASP A 169 13.69 -8.06 5.60
CA ASP A 169 13.16 -8.48 6.90
C ASP A 169 11.84 -7.74 7.20
N PRO A 170 10.70 -8.45 7.25
CA PRO A 170 9.41 -7.82 7.51
C PRO A 170 9.34 -7.13 8.88
N LEU A 171 10.06 -7.64 9.88
CA LEU A 171 10.04 -7.08 11.24
C LEU A 171 10.63 -5.68 11.29
N ALA A 172 11.57 -5.36 10.41
CA ALA A 172 12.14 -4.01 10.30
C ALA A 172 11.12 -2.94 9.87
N LEU A 173 9.98 -3.36 9.29
CA LEU A 173 8.92 -2.46 8.83
C LEU A 173 7.93 -2.10 9.95
N LEU A 174 7.93 -2.86 11.05
CA LEU A 174 7.07 -2.63 12.22
C LEU A 174 7.57 -1.49 13.11
N ALA A 175 8.85 -1.13 13.00
CA ALA A 175 9.42 -0.01 13.72
C ALA A 175 9.15 1.32 13.01
N PRO A 176 8.99 2.44 13.73
CA PRO A 176 8.96 3.76 13.13
C PRO A 176 10.22 3.98 12.29
N ARG A 177 10.05 4.43 11.04
CA ARG A 177 11.19 4.79 10.20
C ARG A 177 11.77 6.10 10.70
N GLU A 178 12.97 6.07 11.26
CA GLU A 178 13.67 7.29 11.62
C GLU A 178 14.01 8.08 10.34
N PRO A 179 13.83 9.40 10.33
CA PRO A 179 14.21 10.22 9.19
C PRO A 179 15.72 10.14 8.97
N ILE A 180 16.14 9.92 7.72
CA ILE A 180 17.56 9.97 7.37
C ILE A 180 18.03 11.42 7.51
N VAL A 181 18.82 11.71 8.52
CA VAL A 181 19.45 13.01 8.72
C VAL A 181 20.79 12.99 8.00
N LEU A 182 20.88 13.72 6.89
CA LEU A 182 22.15 13.93 6.21
C LEU A 182 23.01 14.89 7.04
N LEU A 183 24.17 14.42 7.51
CA LEU A 183 25.13 15.28 8.18
C LEU A 183 25.76 16.21 7.14
N PRO A 184 25.96 17.51 7.47
CA PRO A 184 26.66 18.43 6.58
C PRO A 184 28.09 17.93 6.35
N LEU A 185 28.53 17.98 5.09
CA LEU A 185 29.92 17.73 4.74
C LEU A 185 30.80 18.79 5.42
N ARG A 186 31.84 18.36 6.12
CA ARG A 186 32.85 19.25 6.71
C ARG A 186 33.90 19.58 5.68
#